data_2585f45fa645e4af7ddea74d36d5041b
#
_entry.id   2585f45fa645e4af7ddea74d36d5041b
#
_cell.length_a   1.000
_cell.length_b   1.000
_cell.length_c   1.000
_cell.angle_alpha   90.00
_cell.angle_beta   90.00
_cell.angle_gamma   90.00
#
_symmetry.space_group_name_H-M   'P 1'
#
loop_
_entity.id
_entity.type
_entity.pdbx_description
1 polymer ?
#
loop_
_entity_poly.entity_id
_entity_poly.type
_entity_poly.pdbx_seq_one_letter_code
_entity_poly.pdbx_strand_id
1 'polypeptide(L)'
;VDLLTVAQNETVEWILGALVAGVILIAFWVWRKGRPFASGDVFRASRWSSGNHLFPTQVLITDTSVVQYTPRWIGRREETIHMAHVASVKIETGALLSNVLIETSGGSAPIVCHGHRKADATRMKSLIEQYQTGYYRSTGGRPVGGEPPGR
;
A
#
# COMPACT_ATOMS: atom_id res chain seq x y z
N VAL A 1 36.19 -47.44 6.39
CA VAL A 1 35.42 -46.17 6.14
C VAL A 1 34.70 -46.41 4.82
N ASP A 2 33.37 -46.66 4.91
CA ASP A 2 32.58 -47.04 3.76
C ASP A 2 32.41 -45.87 2.79
N LEU A 3 32.80 -46.07 1.53
CA LEU A 3 32.65 -45.10 0.46
C LEU A 3 31.18 -44.64 0.31
N LEU A 4 30.25 -45.51 0.70
CA LEU A 4 28.82 -45.19 0.71
C LEU A 4 28.41 -44.14 1.74
N THR A 5 29.05 -44.08 2.92
CA THR A 5 28.77 -43.08 3.95
C THR A 5 29.34 -41.72 3.58
N VAL A 6 30.46 -41.69 2.89
CA VAL A 6 31.06 -40.40 2.39
C VAL A 6 30.18 -39.85 1.25
N ALA A 7 29.78 -40.65 0.30
CA ALA A 7 28.91 -40.19 -0.78
C ALA A 7 27.51 -39.73 -0.27
N GLN A 8 27.02 -40.38 0.79
CA GLN A 8 25.73 -40.01 1.39
C GLN A 8 25.82 -38.68 2.15
N ASN A 9 26.95 -38.35 2.80
CA ASN A 9 27.19 -37.06 3.43
C ASN A 9 27.27 -35.93 2.41
N GLU A 10 28.01 -36.13 1.32
CA GLU A 10 28.14 -35.09 0.27
C GLU A 10 26.77 -34.77 -0.37
N THR A 11 25.96 -35.79 -0.67
CA THR A 11 24.63 -35.54 -1.24
C THR A 11 23.70 -34.80 -0.29
N VAL A 12 23.77 -35.06 1.02
CA VAL A 12 22.99 -34.36 2.04
C VAL A 12 23.42 -32.89 2.13
N GLU A 13 24.72 -32.60 2.06
CA GLU A 13 25.24 -31.22 2.08
C GLU A 13 24.77 -30.43 0.87
N TRP A 14 24.80 -31.01 -0.33
CA TRP A 14 24.30 -30.36 -1.54
C TRP A 14 22.80 -30.10 -1.49
N ILE A 15 21.99 -31.02 -0.97
CA ILE A 15 20.55 -30.84 -0.80
C ILE A 15 20.27 -29.73 0.22
N LEU A 16 20.99 -29.70 1.33
CA LEU A 16 20.86 -28.67 2.35
C LEU A 16 21.26 -27.29 1.79
N GLY A 17 22.35 -27.21 1.05
CA GLY A 17 22.79 -26.00 0.36
C GLY A 17 21.77 -25.48 -0.64
N ALA A 18 21.19 -26.36 -1.46
CA ALA A 18 20.14 -26.01 -2.41
C ALA A 18 18.85 -25.52 -1.73
N LEU A 19 18.48 -26.13 -0.60
CA LEU A 19 17.33 -25.73 0.20
C LEU A 19 17.53 -24.32 0.79
N VAL A 20 18.68 -24.07 1.39
CA VAL A 20 19.03 -22.74 1.94
C VAL A 20 19.08 -21.69 0.85
N ALA A 21 19.69 -21.99 -0.30
CA ALA A 21 19.70 -21.06 -1.44
C ALA A 21 18.29 -20.76 -1.95
N GLY A 22 17.41 -21.77 -2.03
CA GLY A 22 16.01 -21.63 -2.41
C GLY A 22 15.24 -20.70 -1.44
N VAL A 23 15.43 -20.88 -0.14
CA VAL A 23 14.81 -20.02 0.89
C VAL A 23 15.29 -18.58 0.77
N ILE A 24 16.60 -18.36 0.56
CA ILE A 24 17.17 -17.02 0.38
C ILE A 24 16.60 -16.35 -0.88
N LEU A 25 16.51 -17.07 -1.99
CA LEU A 25 15.93 -16.54 -3.24
C LEU A 25 14.45 -16.16 -3.07
N ILE A 26 13.67 -17.00 -2.40
CA ILE A 26 12.27 -16.70 -2.10
C ILE A 26 12.16 -15.47 -1.19
N ALA A 27 12.97 -15.40 -0.13
CA ALA A 27 12.99 -14.27 0.79
C ALA A 27 13.37 -12.97 0.07
N PHE A 28 14.38 -13.02 -0.79
CA PHE A 28 14.81 -11.89 -1.62
C PHE A 28 13.72 -11.46 -2.61
N TRP A 29 13.05 -12.41 -3.26
CA TRP A 29 11.95 -12.13 -4.18
C TRP A 29 10.75 -11.47 -3.47
N VAL A 30 10.34 -11.99 -2.29
CA VAL A 30 9.29 -11.41 -1.45
C VAL A 30 9.66 -10.00 -1.01
N TRP A 31 10.91 -9.79 -0.59
CA TRP A 31 11.41 -8.48 -0.17
C TRP A 31 11.41 -7.46 -1.32
N ARG A 32 11.88 -7.86 -2.50
CA ARG A 32 11.88 -7.03 -3.72
C ARG A 32 10.47 -6.68 -4.18
N LYS A 33 9.57 -7.66 -4.19
CA LYS A 33 8.17 -7.47 -4.60
C LYS A 33 7.40 -6.50 -3.69
N GLY A 34 7.81 -6.37 -2.44
CA GLY A 34 7.20 -5.44 -1.48
C GLY A 34 7.63 -3.97 -1.61
N ARG A 35 8.37 -3.56 -2.64
CA ARG A 35 8.88 -2.19 -2.81
C ARG A 35 8.60 -1.61 -4.20
N PRO A 36 7.34 -1.38 -4.60
CA PRO A 36 7.05 -0.88 -5.95
C PRO A 36 7.35 0.60 -6.14
N PHE A 37 7.26 1.42 -5.08
CA PHE A 37 7.45 2.85 -5.16
C PHE A 37 8.80 3.26 -4.57
N ALA A 38 9.60 4.00 -5.38
CA ALA A 38 10.92 4.46 -4.98
C ALA A 38 10.92 5.88 -4.41
N SER A 39 9.89 6.69 -4.73
CA SER A 39 9.80 8.11 -4.37
C SER A 39 8.36 8.56 -4.18
N GLY A 40 8.15 9.65 -3.45
CA GLY A 40 6.86 10.24 -3.13
C GLY A 40 6.41 9.94 -1.70
N ASP A 41 5.24 10.45 -1.34
CA ASP A 41 4.61 10.19 -0.03
C ASP A 41 3.97 8.81 -0.02
N VAL A 42 4.79 7.78 0.29
CA VAL A 42 4.38 6.38 0.31
C VAL A 42 4.07 5.93 1.73
N PHE A 43 2.86 5.47 1.95
CA PHE A 43 2.39 4.89 3.21
C PHE A 43 2.22 3.40 3.06
N ARG A 44 2.87 2.64 3.94
CA ARG A 44 2.81 1.19 3.93
C ARG A 44 1.95 0.67 5.07
N ALA A 45 1.00 -0.21 4.76
CA ALA A 45 0.20 -0.91 5.75
C ALA A 45 1.08 -1.76 6.68
N SER A 46 0.64 -1.91 7.93
CA SER A 46 1.32 -2.76 8.90
C SER A 46 1.13 -4.23 8.54
N ARG A 47 2.20 -5.02 8.66
CA ARG A 47 2.14 -6.48 8.48
C ARG A 47 1.30 -7.19 9.54
N TRP A 48 0.98 -6.52 10.64
CA TRP A 48 0.10 -7.04 11.70
C TRP A 48 -1.39 -6.92 11.37
N SER A 49 -1.72 -6.22 10.28
CA SER A 49 -3.10 -6.11 9.79
C SER A 49 -3.48 -7.32 8.96
N SER A 50 -4.73 -7.78 9.13
CA SER A 50 -5.29 -8.87 8.33
C SER A 50 -5.17 -8.56 6.83
N GLY A 51 -4.68 -9.54 6.05
CA GLY A 51 -4.45 -9.39 4.61
C GLY A 51 -3.11 -8.76 4.21
N ASN A 52 -2.32 -8.22 5.16
CA ASN A 52 -1.06 -7.52 4.88
C ASN A 52 0.20 -8.28 5.34
N HIS A 53 0.09 -9.55 5.75
CA HIS A 53 1.18 -10.28 6.39
C HIS A 53 2.41 -10.46 5.49
N LEU A 54 2.23 -10.99 4.29
CA LEU A 54 3.34 -11.23 3.35
C LEU A 54 3.63 -10.00 2.47
N PHE A 55 2.58 -9.42 1.91
CA PHE A 55 2.67 -8.31 0.97
C PHE A 55 1.83 -7.13 1.45
N PRO A 56 2.40 -6.22 2.28
CA PRO A 56 1.65 -5.08 2.78
C PRO A 56 1.23 -4.16 1.64
N THR A 57 -0.02 -3.74 1.69
CA THR A 57 -0.59 -2.73 0.80
C THR A 57 0.16 -1.41 0.97
N GLN A 58 0.37 -0.70 -0.10
CA GLN A 58 1.01 0.60 -0.13
C GLN A 58 0.09 1.63 -0.76
N VAL A 59 0.14 2.84 -0.23
CA VAL A 59 -0.60 3.98 -0.75
C VAL A 59 0.39 5.08 -1.10
N LEU A 60 0.41 5.47 -2.35
CA LEU A 60 1.18 6.61 -2.84
C LEU A 60 0.21 7.79 -2.99
N ILE A 61 0.54 8.90 -2.37
CA ILE A 61 -0.21 10.15 -2.50
C ILE A 61 0.65 11.14 -3.26
N THR A 62 0.08 11.66 -4.34
CA THR A 62 0.68 12.71 -5.18
C THR A 62 -0.24 13.93 -5.22
N ASP A 63 0.23 15.02 -5.79
CA ASP A 63 -0.55 16.24 -6.03
C ASP A 63 -1.75 16.03 -6.95
N THR A 64 -1.71 15.01 -7.81
CA THR A 64 -2.74 14.73 -8.81
C THR A 64 -3.61 13.51 -8.50
N SER A 65 -3.09 12.55 -7.72
CA SER A 65 -3.77 11.26 -7.52
C SER A 65 -3.38 10.55 -6.24
N VAL A 66 -4.25 9.66 -5.80
CA VAL A 66 -3.99 8.64 -4.79
C VAL A 66 -3.95 7.29 -5.46
N VAL A 67 -2.87 6.55 -5.28
CA VAL A 67 -2.65 5.22 -5.86
C VAL A 67 -2.54 4.20 -4.74
N GLN A 68 -3.47 3.25 -4.69
CA GLN A 68 -3.37 2.10 -3.79
C GLN A 68 -2.78 0.92 -4.55
N TYR A 69 -1.68 0.40 -4.05
CA TYR A 69 -1.00 -0.76 -4.58
C TYR A 69 -1.10 -1.93 -3.62
N THR A 70 -1.77 -2.98 -4.06
CA THR A 70 -1.94 -4.22 -3.29
C THR A 70 -1.22 -5.36 -4.00
N PRO A 71 -0.01 -5.74 -3.56
CA PRO A 71 0.69 -6.88 -4.13
C PRO A 71 -0.04 -8.16 -3.76
N ARG A 72 -0.17 -9.07 -4.73
CA ARG A 72 -0.70 -10.43 -4.54
C ARG A 72 0.39 -11.45 -4.80
N TRP A 73 0.19 -12.70 -4.37
CA TRP A 73 1.12 -13.80 -4.66
C TRP A 73 1.39 -13.88 -6.17
N ILE A 74 0.34 -13.92 -6.98
CA ILE A 74 0.42 -13.82 -8.44
C ILE A 74 -0.22 -12.48 -8.84
N GLY A 75 0.58 -11.61 -9.50
CA GLY A 75 0.10 -10.30 -9.97
C GLY A 75 0.08 -9.20 -8.89
N ARG A 76 -0.71 -8.19 -9.17
CA ARG A 76 -0.92 -7.00 -8.33
C ARG A 76 -2.30 -6.42 -8.62
N ARG A 77 -2.84 -5.69 -7.65
CA ARG A 77 -4.00 -4.82 -7.83
C ARG A 77 -3.55 -3.39 -7.61
N GLU A 78 -3.88 -2.53 -8.53
CA GLU A 78 -3.58 -1.10 -8.47
C GLU A 78 -4.88 -0.34 -8.68
N GLU A 79 -5.21 0.53 -7.75
CA GLU A 79 -6.38 1.40 -7.81
C GLU A 79 -5.92 2.84 -7.71
N THR A 80 -6.34 3.66 -8.68
CA THR A 80 -5.95 5.07 -8.75
C THR A 80 -7.20 5.93 -8.72
N ILE A 81 -7.21 6.92 -7.82
CA ILE A 81 -8.22 7.98 -7.77
C ILE A 81 -7.53 9.31 -8.05
N HIS A 82 -8.03 10.05 -9.00
CA HIS A 82 -7.59 11.41 -9.27
C HIS A 82 -8.08 12.36 -8.16
N MET A 83 -7.26 13.36 -7.76
CA MET A 83 -7.62 14.30 -6.68
C MET A 83 -8.94 15.03 -6.92
N ALA A 84 -9.29 15.31 -8.19
CA ALA A 84 -10.58 15.90 -8.56
C ALA A 84 -11.80 15.03 -8.19
N HIS A 85 -11.61 13.72 -8.07
CA HIS A 85 -12.67 12.76 -7.78
C HIS A 85 -12.69 12.31 -6.31
N VAL A 86 -11.81 12.79 -5.48
CA VAL A 86 -11.87 12.55 -4.04
C VAL A 86 -12.99 13.38 -3.43
N ALA A 87 -14.02 12.74 -2.89
CA ALA A 87 -15.15 13.39 -2.25
C ALA A 87 -14.93 13.59 -0.75
N SER A 88 -14.48 12.55 -0.04
CA SER A 88 -14.19 12.62 1.38
C SER A 88 -13.11 11.63 1.80
N VAL A 89 -12.42 11.94 2.91
CA VAL A 89 -11.45 11.06 3.54
C VAL A 89 -11.87 10.83 4.99
N LYS A 90 -12.21 9.57 5.31
CA LYS A 90 -12.60 9.16 6.67
C LYS A 90 -11.50 8.29 7.27
N ILE A 91 -11.25 8.45 8.57
CA ILE A 91 -10.34 7.60 9.33
C ILE A 91 -11.14 6.81 10.34
N GLU A 92 -11.07 5.50 10.26
CA GLU A 92 -11.59 4.59 11.26
C GLU A 92 -10.46 4.13 12.16
N THR A 93 -10.44 4.61 13.39
CA THR A 93 -9.36 4.31 14.33
C THR A 93 -9.73 3.08 15.16
N GLY A 94 -8.97 2.00 14.99
CA GLY A 94 -9.01 0.82 15.83
C GLY A 94 -8.11 0.94 17.06
N ALA A 95 -7.96 -0.14 17.82
CA ALA A 95 -7.13 -0.17 19.03
C ALA A 95 -5.65 0.11 18.72
N LEU A 96 -5.06 -0.56 17.74
CA LEU A 96 -3.64 -0.46 17.38
C LEU A 96 -3.41 0.23 16.02
N LEU A 97 -4.28 -0.04 15.06
CA LEU A 97 -4.16 0.41 13.68
C LEU A 97 -5.41 1.18 13.27
N SER A 98 -5.30 1.93 12.18
CA SER A 98 -6.38 2.70 11.58
C SER A 98 -6.59 2.30 10.14
N ASN A 99 -7.82 2.43 9.65
CA ASN A 99 -8.18 2.32 8.26
C ASN A 99 -8.47 3.72 7.70
N VAL A 100 -8.07 3.96 6.48
CA VAL A 100 -8.39 5.20 5.76
C VAL A 100 -9.34 4.85 4.63
N LEU A 101 -10.53 5.43 4.66
CA LEU A 101 -11.55 5.28 3.64
C LEU A 101 -11.56 6.53 2.77
N ILE A 102 -11.33 6.38 1.48
CA ILE A 102 -11.33 7.46 0.49
C ILE A 102 -12.55 7.27 -0.40
N GLU A 103 -13.52 8.14 -0.22
CA GLU A 103 -14.76 8.15 -1.01
C GLU A 103 -14.57 8.96 -2.29
N THR A 104 -15.23 8.51 -3.37
CA THR A 104 -15.14 9.15 -4.68
C THR A 104 -16.44 9.83 -5.06
N SER A 105 -16.36 10.96 -5.76
CA SER A 105 -17.54 11.71 -6.29
C SER A 105 -18.14 11.10 -7.53
N GLY A 106 -17.46 10.14 -8.19
CA GLY A 106 -17.86 9.58 -9.50
C GLY A 106 -18.65 8.26 -9.44
N GLY A 107 -19.17 7.84 -8.27
CA GLY A 107 -19.90 6.56 -8.13
C GLY A 107 -19.01 5.31 -8.18
N SER A 108 -17.70 5.46 -8.24
CA SER A 108 -16.75 4.35 -8.10
C SER A 108 -16.72 3.85 -6.66
N ALA A 109 -16.39 2.56 -6.47
CA ALA A 109 -16.24 2.02 -5.14
C ALA A 109 -15.17 2.79 -4.34
N PRO A 110 -15.39 3.04 -3.05
CA PRO A 110 -14.40 3.72 -2.21
C PRO A 110 -13.12 2.87 -2.07
N ILE A 111 -11.97 3.53 -2.01
CA ILE A 111 -10.71 2.87 -1.67
C ILE A 111 -10.60 2.74 -0.16
N VAL A 112 -10.38 1.52 0.31
CA VAL A 112 -10.18 1.24 1.73
C VAL A 112 -8.73 0.82 1.97
N CYS A 113 -7.98 1.68 2.67
CA CYS A 113 -6.59 1.44 3.04
C CYS A 113 -6.55 0.86 4.45
N HIS A 114 -6.44 -0.47 4.56
CA HIS A 114 -6.47 -1.16 5.85
C HIS A 114 -5.11 -1.17 6.55
N GLY A 115 -5.14 -1.04 7.88
CA GLY A 115 -4.02 -1.41 8.73
C GLY A 115 -2.84 -0.44 8.72
N HIS A 116 -3.08 0.85 8.59
CA HIS A 116 -2.07 1.89 8.75
C HIS A 116 -1.88 2.28 10.23
N ARG A 117 -0.70 2.79 10.57
CA ARG A 117 -0.48 3.40 11.88
C ARG A 117 -1.35 4.65 12.01
N LYS A 118 -1.79 4.97 13.24
CA LYS A 118 -2.65 6.15 13.49
C LYS A 118 -2.02 7.45 12.98
N ALA A 119 -0.72 7.63 13.19
CA ALA A 119 0.03 8.78 12.70
C ALA A 119 0.06 8.84 11.15
N ASP A 120 0.26 7.68 10.50
CA ASP A 120 0.28 7.60 9.03
C ASP A 120 -1.11 7.90 8.46
N ALA A 121 -2.18 7.37 9.07
CA ALA A 121 -3.56 7.64 8.65
C ALA A 121 -3.90 9.13 8.74
N THR A 122 -3.50 9.80 9.83
CA THR A 122 -3.69 11.24 9.99
C THR A 122 -2.90 12.03 8.94
N ARG A 123 -1.65 11.63 8.69
CA ARG A 123 -0.80 12.28 7.69
C ARG A 123 -1.34 12.07 6.28
N MET A 124 -1.83 10.87 5.93
CA MET A 124 -2.49 10.59 4.65
C MET A 124 -3.67 11.53 4.42
N LYS A 125 -4.56 11.67 5.42
CA LYS A 125 -5.70 12.57 5.36
C LYS A 125 -5.25 14.02 5.12
N SER A 126 -4.31 14.51 5.93
CA SER A 126 -3.81 15.88 5.81
C SER A 126 -3.19 16.17 4.44
N LEU A 127 -2.41 15.23 3.89
CA LEU A 127 -1.81 15.37 2.56
C LEU A 127 -2.87 15.40 1.45
N ILE A 128 -3.87 14.51 1.52
CA ILE A 128 -4.95 14.48 0.52
C ILE A 128 -5.71 15.81 0.56
N GLU A 129 -6.08 16.31 1.74
CA GLU A 129 -6.79 17.59 1.89
C GLU A 129 -5.94 18.77 1.39
N GLN A 130 -4.63 18.76 1.65
CA GLN A 130 -3.69 19.76 1.17
C GLN A 130 -3.59 19.76 -0.36
N TYR A 131 -3.39 18.61 -0.98
CA TYR A 131 -3.27 18.48 -2.43
C TYR A 131 -4.60 18.76 -3.12
N GLN A 132 -5.72 18.35 -2.55
CA GLN A 132 -7.05 18.65 -3.05
C GLN A 132 -7.29 20.18 -3.06
N THR A 133 -6.93 20.87 -1.97
CA THR A 133 -7.02 22.33 -1.89
C THR A 133 -6.13 23.01 -2.94
N GLY A 134 -4.89 22.52 -3.11
CA GLY A 134 -3.97 23.00 -4.15
C GLY A 134 -4.51 22.81 -5.55
N TYR A 135 -5.06 21.62 -5.83
CA TYR A 135 -5.67 21.30 -7.12
C TYR A 135 -6.82 22.25 -7.48
N TYR A 136 -7.76 22.50 -6.55
CA TYR A 136 -8.86 23.41 -6.79
C TYR A 136 -8.42 24.88 -6.97
N ARG A 137 -7.38 25.31 -6.27
CA ARG A 137 -6.80 26.66 -6.47
C ARG A 137 -6.17 26.81 -7.85
N SER A 138 -5.42 25.81 -8.31
CA SER A 138 -4.72 25.87 -9.60
C SER A 138 -5.66 25.75 -10.79
N THR A 139 -6.79 25.03 -10.63
CA THR A 139 -7.74 24.77 -11.73
C THR A 139 -8.87 25.81 -11.78
N GLY A 140 -8.93 26.78 -10.86
CA GLY A 140 -10.01 27.78 -10.79
C GLY A 140 -11.38 27.17 -10.46
N GLY A 141 -11.42 25.90 -10.06
CA GLY A 141 -12.62 25.14 -9.76
C GLY A 141 -13.18 25.51 -8.38
N ARG A 142 -14.44 25.92 -8.34
CA ARG A 142 -15.23 25.96 -7.11
C ARG A 142 -15.32 24.55 -6.54
N PRO A 143 -15.13 24.35 -5.21
CA PRO A 143 -15.44 23.08 -4.58
C PRO A 143 -16.91 22.74 -4.88
N VAL A 144 -17.15 21.54 -5.40
CA VAL A 144 -18.50 21.00 -5.59
C VAL A 144 -19.08 20.75 -4.20
N GLY A 145 -19.87 21.69 -3.68
CA GLY A 145 -20.45 21.59 -2.34
C GLY A 145 -20.72 22.92 -1.61
N GLY A 146 -20.34 24.04 -2.19
CA GLY A 146 -20.71 25.35 -1.66
C GLY A 146 -22.05 25.82 -2.18
N GLU A 147 -23.10 25.68 -1.38
CA GLU A 147 -24.37 26.34 -1.56
C GLU A 147 -24.14 27.86 -1.72
N PRO A 148 -24.71 28.54 -2.76
CA PRO A 148 -24.53 29.96 -2.92
C PRO A 148 -25.19 30.67 -1.73
N PRO A 149 -24.57 31.73 -1.16
CA PRO A 149 -25.21 32.54 -0.14
C PRO A 149 -26.48 33.13 -0.75
N GLY A 150 -27.61 32.74 -0.16
CA GLY A 150 -28.93 33.26 -0.54
C GLY A 150 -28.95 34.79 -0.49
N ARG A 151 -29.52 35.35 -1.53
CA ARG A 151 -30.00 36.75 -1.53
C ARG A 151 -31.26 36.85 -0.74
#